data_68256efce9256f00ee8f8055187d3165
#
_entry.id   68256efce9256f00ee8f8055187d3165
#
_cell.length_a   1.000
_cell.length_b   1.000
_cell.length_c   1.000
_cell.angle_alpha   90.00
_cell.angle_beta   90.00
_cell.angle_gamma   90.00
#
_symmetry.space_group_name_H-M   'P 1'
#
loop_
_entity.id
_entity.type
_entity.pdbx_description
1 polymer ?
#
loop_
_entity_poly.entity_id
_entity_poly.type
_entity_poly.pdbx_seq_one_letter_code
_entity_poly.pdbx_strand_id
1 'polypeptide(L)'
;MASELYAAGRVIGYKCYDENFDFMKCKSKEGQGPNECEAQGTAVHQCVYGLFKEISSKAGKEFSDYARCLDDMNLKVQKCKKYQAAFESTYYGA
;
A
#
# COMPACT_ATOMS: atom_id res chain seq x y z
N MET A 1 8.93 -5.72 -2.59
CA MET A 1 10.03 -4.78 -2.32
C MET A 1 9.55 -3.69 -1.39
N ALA A 2 10.42 -3.27 -0.47
CA ALA A 2 10.04 -2.25 0.51
C ALA A 2 9.67 -0.92 -0.15
N SER A 3 10.40 -0.52 -1.20
CA SER A 3 10.12 0.74 -1.91
C SER A 3 8.73 0.75 -2.54
N GLU A 4 8.27 -0.38 -3.05
CA GLU A 4 6.93 -0.47 -3.64
C GLU A 4 5.85 -0.34 -2.58
N LEU A 5 6.05 -0.94 -1.41
CA LEU A 5 5.11 -0.78 -0.30
C LEU A 5 5.05 0.67 0.19
N TYR A 6 6.20 1.33 0.28
CA TYR A 6 6.23 2.75 0.63
C TYR A 6 5.55 3.61 -0.43
N ALA A 7 5.82 3.32 -1.71
CA ALA A 7 5.21 4.10 -2.79
C ALA A 7 3.69 3.98 -2.80
N ALA A 8 3.16 2.81 -2.48
CA ALA A 8 1.72 2.57 -2.47
C ALA A 8 1.08 2.86 -1.09
N GLY A 9 1.87 3.27 -0.09
CA GLY A 9 1.40 3.35 1.29
C GLY A 9 0.15 4.17 1.51
N ARG A 10 0.08 5.37 0.90
CA ARG A 10 -1.10 6.23 1.06
C ARG A 10 -2.33 5.64 0.37
N VAL A 11 -2.14 5.04 -0.79
CA VAL A 11 -3.23 4.40 -1.53
C VAL A 11 -3.73 3.17 -0.78
N ILE A 12 -2.80 2.35 -0.25
CA ILE A 12 -3.15 1.19 0.56
C ILE A 12 -3.96 1.62 1.79
N GLY A 13 -3.49 2.65 2.50
CA GLY A 13 -4.16 3.15 3.69
C GLY A 13 -5.56 3.64 3.41
N TYR A 14 -5.78 4.20 2.24
CA TYR A 14 -7.09 4.71 1.84
C TYR A 14 -8.00 3.60 1.31
N LYS A 15 -7.50 2.80 0.38
CA LYS A 15 -8.33 1.80 -0.32
C LYS A 15 -8.58 0.53 0.49
N CYS A 16 -7.63 0.15 1.34
CA CYS A 16 -7.75 -1.05 2.16
C CYS A 16 -7.96 -0.72 3.64
N TYR A 17 -8.53 0.45 3.94
CA TYR A 17 -8.73 0.92 5.29
C TYR A 17 -9.58 -0.05 6.11
N ASP A 18 -10.72 -0.48 5.57
CA ASP A 18 -11.66 -1.33 6.32
C ASP A 18 -11.02 -2.68 6.68
N GLU A 19 -10.33 -3.29 5.72
CA GLU A 19 -9.67 -4.57 5.94
C GLU A 19 -8.57 -4.44 6.99
N ASN A 20 -7.77 -3.39 6.89
CA ASN A 20 -6.71 -3.13 7.87
C ASN A 20 -7.27 -2.86 9.26
N PHE A 21 -8.35 -2.09 9.34
CA PHE A 21 -9.00 -1.77 10.62
C PHE A 21 -9.53 -3.04 11.28
N ASP A 22 -10.21 -3.90 10.52
CA ASP A 22 -10.74 -5.16 11.04
C ASP A 22 -9.63 -6.07 11.54
N PHE A 23 -8.53 -6.14 10.82
CA PHE A 23 -7.37 -6.94 11.22
C PHE A 23 -6.76 -6.41 12.51
N MET A 24 -6.54 -5.11 12.60
CA MET A 24 -5.98 -4.48 13.80
C MET A 24 -6.90 -4.68 15.00
N LYS A 25 -8.20 -4.55 14.80
CA LYS A 25 -9.20 -4.76 15.85
C LYS A 25 -9.15 -6.19 16.37
N CYS A 26 -9.02 -7.16 15.47
CA CYS A 26 -8.88 -8.56 15.86
C CYS A 26 -7.59 -8.80 16.65
N LYS A 27 -6.47 -8.26 16.18
CA LYS A 27 -5.17 -8.43 16.85
C LYS A 27 -5.08 -7.75 18.21
N SER A 28 -5.90 -6.73 18.46
CA SER A 28 -5.86 -6.01 19.73
C SER A 28 -6.61 -6.74 20.86
N LYS A 29 -7.35 -7.81 20.56
CA LYS A 29 -8.07 -8.58 21.57
C LYS A 29 -7.09 -9.44 22.35
N GLU A 30 -7.27 -9.48 23.67
CA GLU A 30 -6.45 -10.31 24.55
C GLU A 30 -6.72 -11.79 24.29
N GLY A 31 -5.66 -12.60 24.41
CA GLY A 31 -5.77 -14.04 24.30
C GLY A 31 -5.89 -14.57 22.88
N GLN A 32 -5.72 -13.71 21.87
CA GLN A 32 -5.78 -14.14 20.49
C GLN A 32 -4.52 -14.93 20.13
N GLY A 33 -4.71 -16.14 19.59
CA GLY A 33 -3.62 -16.95 19.08
C GLY A 33 -3.16 -16.48 17.70
N PRO A 34 -2.05 -17.06 17.20
CA PRO A 34 -1.49 -16.64 15.91
C PRO A 34 -2.44 -16.83 14.73
N ASN A 35 -3.36 -17.80 14.80
CA ASN A 35 -4.27 -18.10 13.70
C ASN A 35 -5.66 -17.50 13.84
N GLU A 36 -5.92 -16.77 14.91
CA GLU A 36 -7.27 -16.31 15.20
C GLU A 36 -7.72 -15.13 14.32
N CYS A 37 -6.76 -14.45 13.70
CA CYS A 37 -7.05 -13.35 12.79
C CYS A 37 -6.68 -13.71 11.35
N GLU A 38 -6.63 -15.00 11.02
CA GLU A 38 -6.24 -15.45 9.69
C GLU A 38 -7.17 -14.92 8.60
N ALA A 39 -8.47 -14.97 8.83
CA ALA A 39 -9.44 -14.48 7.85
C ALA A 39 -9.26 -12.98 7.57
N GLN A 40 -9.06 -12.19 8.63
CA GLN A 40 -8.85 -10.76 8.49
C GLN A 40 -7.51 -10.46 7.82
N GLY A 41 -6.45 -11.21 8.15
CA GLY A 41 -5.16 -11.07 7.49
C GLY A 41 -5.21 -11.43 6.02
N THR A 42 -5.96 -12.47 5.67
CA THR A 42 -6.16 -12.87 4.28
C THR A 42 -6.88 -11.76 3.50
N ALA A 43 -7.90 -11.15 4.12
CA ALA A 43 -8.63 -10.04 3.48
C ALA A 43 -7.70 -8.85 3.20
N VAL A 44 -6.79 -8.54 4.13
CA VAL A 44 -5.79 -7.48 3.90
C VAL A 44 -4.90 -7.83 2.73
N HIS A 45 -4.36 -9.04 2.69
CA HIS A 45 -3.49 -9.48 1.60
C HIS A 45 -4.19 -9.42 0.25
N GLN A 46 -5.43 -9.87 0.18
CA GLN A 46 -6.19 -9.86 -1.06
C GLN A 46 -6.47 -8.43 -1.53
N CYS A 47 -6.79 -7.54 -0.60
CA CYS A 47 -7.02 -6.13 -0.92
C CYS A 47 -5.76 -5.50 -1.48
N VAL A 48 -4.62 -5.68 -0.81
CA VAL A 48 -3.34 -5.09 -1.24
C VAL A 48 -2.90 -5.67 -2.59
N TYR A 49 -3.04 -6.98 -2.77
CA TYR A 49 -2.66 -7.62 -4.03
C TYR A 49 -3.49 -7.10 -5.19
N GLY A 50 -4.80 -7.00 -5.01
CA GLY A 50 -5.69 -6.45 -6.03
C GLY A 50 -5.37 -4.99 -6.34
N LEU A 51 -5.00 -4.23 -5.31
CA LEU A 51 -4.62 -2.84 -5.45
C LEU A 51 -3.35 -2.67 -6.28
N PHE A 52 -2.34 -3.52 -6.06
CA PHE A 52 -1.13 -3.48 -6.87
C PHE A 52 -1.41 -3.77 -8.34
N LYS A 53 -2.32 -4.69 -8.63
CA LYS A 53 -2.75 -4.94 -10.01
C LYS A 53 -3.40 -3.71 -10.63
N GLU A 54 -4.27 -3.04 -9.87
CA GLU A 54 -4.93 -1.82 -10.33
C GLU A 54 -3.92 -0.70 -10.57
N ILE A 55 -2.96 -0.53 -9.67
CA ILE A 55 -1.91 0.48 -9.82
C ILE A 55 -1.11 0.23 -11.08
N SER A 56 -0.72 -1.02 -11.33
CA SER A 56 0.04 -1.37 -12.54
C SER A 56 -0.75 -1.07 -13.80
N SER A 57 -2.05 -1.26 -13.78
CA SER A 57 -2.91 -0.98 -14.92
C SER A 57 -3.10 0.51 -15.18
N LYS A 58 -3.29 1.30 -14.11
CA LYS A 58 -3.66 2.72 -14.24
C LYS A 58 -2.47 3.67 -14.25
N ALA A 59 -1.39 3.34 -13.53
CA ALA A 59 -0.27 4.25 -13.32
C ALA A 59 1.04 3.49 -13.15
N GLY A 60 1.26 2.43 -13.92
CA GLY A 60 2.42 1.56 -13.75
C GLY A 60 3.75 2.27 -13.90
N LYS A 61 3.87 3.17 -14.91
CA LYS A 61 5.11 3.90 -15.14
C LYS A 61 5.40 4.87 -13.98
N GLU A 62 4.40 5.64 -13.60
CA GLU A 62 4.54 6.63 -12.53
C GLU A 62 4.83 5.96 -11.20
N PHE A 63 4.21 4.82 -10.95
CA PHE A 63 4.47 4.04 -9.74
C PHE A 63 5.90 3.51 -9.72
N SER A 64 6.39 2.98 -10.84
CA SER A 64 7.76 2.49 -10.95
C SER A 64 8.78 3.62 -10.74
N ASP A 65 8.53 4.79 -11.32
CA ASP A 65 9.41 5.95 -11.17
C ASP A 65 9.48 6.38 -9.71
N TYR A 66 8.35 6.41 -9.03
CA TYR A 66 8.29 6.79 -7.61
C TYR A 66 9.01 5.75 -6.74
N ALA A 67 8.77 4.47 -6.96
CA ALA A 67 9.43 3.41 -6.21
C ALA A 67 10.94 3.44 -6.41
N ARG A 68 11.40 3.70 -7.62
CA ARG A 68 12.84 3.82 -7.91
C ARG A 68 13.46 5.00 -7.18
N CYS A 69 12.76 6.14 -7.16
CA CYS A 69 13.24 7.29 -6.41
C CYS A 69 13.38 6.97 -4.93
N LEU A 70 12.40 6.27 -4.35
CA LEU A 70 12.46 5.86 -2.95
C LEU A 70 13.64 4.94 -2.68
N ASP A 71 13.92 3.99 -3.58
CA ASP A 71 15.11 3.15 -3.45
C ASP A 71 16.39 3.98 -3.43
N ASP A 72 16.50 4.94 -4.35
CA ASP A 72 17.69 5.77 -4.48
C ASP A 72 17.87 6.72 -3.30
N MET A 73 16.78 7.12 -2.65
CA MET A 73 16.80 8.11 -1.56
C MET A 73 16.56 7.50 -0.19
N ASN A 74 16.82 6.21 -0.03
CA ASN A 74 16.67 5.51 1.25
C ASN A 74 15.28 5.67 1.86
N LEU A 75 14.24 5.56 1.02
CA LEU A 75 12.83 5.62 1.43
C LEU A 75 12.41 6.98 2.02
N LYS A 76 13.12 8.04 1.68
CA LYS A 76 12.79 9.39 2.14
C LYS A 76 11.77 10.01 1.19
N VAL A 77 10.49 9.93 1.58
CA VAL A 77 9.37 10.40 0.75
C VAL A 77 9.51 11.88 0.39
N GLN A 78 9.99 12.71 1.32
CA GLN A 78 10.11 14.15 1.08
C GLN A 78 11.09 14.48 -0.05
N LYS A 79 11.98 13.57 -0.41
CA LYS A 79 12.90 13.76 -1.53
C LYS A 79 12.31 13.27 -2.87
N CYS A 80 11.16 12.62 -2.80
CA CYS A 80 10.50 12.06 -3.98
C CYS A 80 9.11 12.64 -4.20
N LYS A 81 8.81 13.83 -3.66
CA LYS A 81 7.48 14.45 -3.75
C LYS A 81 7.01 14.65 -5.18
N LYS A 82 7.91 14.97 -6.09
CA LYS A 82 7.59 15.13 -7.51
C LYS A 82 7.00 13.84 -8.09
N TYR A 83 7.66 12.73 -7.79
CA TYR A 83 7.22 11.42 -8.29
C TYR A 83 5.96 10.93 -7.57
N GLN A 84 5.84 11.22 -6.28
CA GLN A 84 4.63 10.91 -5.53
C GLN A 84 3.42 11.63 -6.11
N ALA A 85 3.55 12.93 -6.39
CA ALA A 85 2.47 13.73 -6.97
C ALA A 85 2.07 13.20 -8.34
N ALA A 86 3.03 12.86 -9.19
CA ALA A 86 2.76 12.33 -10.52
C ALA A 86 2.03 10.98 -10.44
N PHE A 87 2.48 10.11 -9.56
CA PHE A 87 1.85 8.80 -9.37
C PHE A 87 0.40 8.95 -8.88
N GLU A 88 0.19 9.71 -7.82
CA GLU A 88 -1.13 9.82 -7.23
C GLU A 88 -2.10 10.55 -8.17
N SER A 89 -1.63 11.56 -8.87
CA SER A 89 -2.46 12.28 -9.86
C SER A 89 -2.89 11.34 -10.98
N THR A 90 -1.98 10.54 -11.51
CA THR A 90 -2.30 9.60 -12.59
C THR A 90 -3.23 8.49 -12.10
N TYR A 91 -2.94 7.94 -10.92
CA TYR A 91 -3.73 6.84 -10.37
C TYR A 91 -5.18 7.28 -10.09
N TYR A 92 -5.36 8.39 -9.39
CA TYR A 92 -6.69 8.86 -9.02
C TYR A 92 -7.44 9.51 -10.19
N GLY A 93 -6.71 9.99 -11.19
CA GLY A 93 -7.31 10.61 -12.36
C GLY A 93 -7.74 9.63 -13.45
N ALA A 94 -7.30 8.37 -13.32
CA ALA A 94 -7.58 7.37 -14.36
C ALA A 94 -8.98 6.78 -14.26
#